data_fb53dc5b46e35c542e9db03b9f7d23f9
#
_entry.id   fb53dc5b46e35c542e9db03b9f7d23f9
#
_cell.length_a   1.000
_cell.length_b   1.000
_cell.length_c   1.000
_cell.angle_alpha   90.00
_cell.angle_beta   90.00
_cell.angle_gamma   90.00
#
_symmetry.space_group_name_H-M   'P 1'
#
loop_
_entity.id
_entity.type
_entity.pdbx_description
1 polymer ?
#
loop_
_entity_poly.entity_id
_entity_poly.type
_entity_poly.pdbx_seq_one_letter_code
_entity_poly.pdbx_strand_id
1 'polypeptide(L)'
;GTIITGTLLTGSISRDDTLEMYPIGKNSKIRNIQVHGEDRERCYAGQRVAINLSNIKKREIGRGCVLAPPDSMKNTDLLDVKLDVLESSMRVLTNHTRLHFFTGTSEILCRAVLLDKEEIGPGESGYVQLRLEEEIALRRGDKFVVRFYSPMETIGGGVVLEPNPCIHKRFQENVIRLEQRTIPLALSVRSVLLREYAHRAEGEDPHVVL
;
A
#
# COMPACT_ATOMS: atom_id res chain seq x y z
N GLY A 1 -2.19 -15.88 22.72
CA GLY A 1 -2.04 -14.79 21.77
C GLY A 1 -2.10 -15.29 20.33
N THR A 2 -2.30 -14.39 19.39
CA THR A 2 -2.28 -14.71 17.96
C THR A 2 -0.90 -14.39 17.40
N ILE A 3 -0.29 -15.34 16.72
CA ILE A 3 0.99 -15.13 16.04
C ILE A 3 0.69 -14.80 14.57
N ILE A 4 1.28 -13.70 14.10
CA ILE A 4 1.24 -13.28 12.71
C ILE A 4 2.66 -13.26 12.14
N THR A 5 2.77 -13.44 10.82
CA THR A 5 4.06 -13.34 10.12
C THR A 5 3.93 -12.32 9.00
N GLY A 6 4.92 -11.44 8.89
CA GLY A 6 4.93 -10.39 7.89
C GLY A 6 6.34 -9.87 7.64
N THR A 7 6.43 -8.83 6.81
CA THR A 7 7.68 -8.11 6.55
C THR A 7 7.60 -6.73 7.17
N LEU A 8 8.56 -6.37 8.01
CA LEU A 8 8.70 -5.01 8.51
C LEU A 8 9.27 -4.14 7.39
N LEU A 9 8.47 -3.23 6.87
CA LEU A 9 8.83 -2.39 5.73
C LEU A 9 9.64 -1.16 6.13
N THR A 10 9.29 -0.55 7.26
CA THR A 10 9.95 0.67 7.76
C THR A 10 10.14 0.61 9.27
N GLY A 11 11.08 1.40 9.79
CA GLY A 11 11.30 1.60 11.22
C GLY A 11 11.81 0.37 11.97
N SER A 12 11.52 0.34 13.24
CA SER A 12 11.84 -0.78 14.16
C SER A 12 10.69 -1.03 15.13
N ILE A 13 10.56 -2.26 15.59
CA ILE A 13 9.55 -2.68 16.57
C ILE A 13 10.27 -3.35 17.72
N SER A 14 9.86 -3.03 18.94
CA SER A 14 10.34 -3.64 20.16
C SER A 14 9.24 -4.48 20.83
N ARG A 15 9.67 -5.43 21.65
CA ARG A 15 8.79 -6.12 22.58
C ARG A 15 8.12 -5.10 23.50
N ASP A 16 6.89 -5.35 23.87
CA ASP A 16 6.02 -4.46 24.66
C ASP A 16 5.48 -3.21 23.94
N ASP A 17 5.91 -2.91 22.69
CA ASP A 17 5.29 -1.87 21.89
C ASP A 17 3.79 -2.16 21.68
N THR A 18 3.01 -1.09 21.54
CA THR A 18 1.61 -1.17 21.15
C THR A 18 1.47 -0.72 19.71
N LEU A 19 0.90 -1.58 18.87
CA LEU A 19 0.61 -1.31 17.48
C LEU A 19 -0.88 -1.49 17.20
N GLU A 20 -1.36 -0.76 16.20
CA GLU A 20 -2.72 -0.88 15.68
C GLU A 20 -2.75 -1.77 14.44
N MET A 21 -3.75 -2.64 14.38
CA MET A 21 -4.03 -3.50 13.23
C MET A 21 -5.03 -2.82 12.29
N TYR A 22 -4.59 -2.44 11.11
CA TYR A 22 -5.41 -1.85 10.04
C TYR A 22 -5.87 -2.91 9.03
N PRO A 23 -7.07 -2.80 8.44
CA PRO A 23 -8.09 -1.77 8.65
C PRO A 23 -8.98 -2.02 9.87
N ILE A 24 -8.68 -2.99 10.73
CA ILE A 24 -9.53 -3.45 11.84
C ILE A 24 -9.70 -2.39 12.94
N GLY A 25 -8.72 -1.49 13.12
CA GLY A 25 -8.74 -0.44 14.13
C GLY A 25 -8.55 -0.95 15.56
N LYS A 26 -7.81 -2.06 15.76
CA LYS A 26 -7.55 -2.64 17.07
C LYS A 26 -6.12 -2.49 17.51
N ASN A 27 -5.92 -1.93 18.68
CA ASN A 27 -4.62 -1.86 19.33
C ASN A 27 -4.25 -3.20 19.98
N SER A 28 -3.01 -3.61 19.79
CA SER A 28 -2.44 -4.80 20.38
C SER A 28 -1.04 -4.59 20.89
N LYS A 29 -0.78 -5.06 22.10
CA LYS A 29 0.56 -5.12 22.66
C LYS A 29 1.32 -6.32 22.11
N ILE A 30 2.59 -6.10 21.74
CA ILE A 30 3.50 -7.14 21.28
C ILE A 30 4.03 -7.91 22.48
N ARG A 31 3.78 -9.21 22.51
CA ARG A 31 4.25 -10.10 23.58
C ARG A 31 5.62 -10.69 23.29
N ASN A 32 5.85 -11.05 22.04
CA ASN A 32 7.10 -11.62 21.59
C ASN A 32 7.34 -11.33 20.12
N ILE A 33 8.61 -11.26 19.73
CA ILE A 33 9.08 -11.08 18.37
C ILE A 33 10.06 -12.20 18.05
N GLN A 34 9.90 -12.82 16.87
CA GLN A 34 10.86 -13.78 16.35
C GLN A 34 11.33 -13.35 14.96
N VAL A 35 12.64 -13.46 14.76
CA VAL A 35 13.30 -13.24 13.46
C VAL A 35 14.11 -14.50 13.18
N HIS A 36 13.86 -15.13 12.02
CA HIS A 36 14.48 -16.40 11.62
C HIS A 36 14.35 -17.54 12.66
N GLY A 37 13.23 -17.55 13.40
CA GLY A 37 12.97 -18.58 14.42
C GLY A 37 13.61 -18.30 15.79
N GLU A 38 14.36 -17.23 15.93
CA GLU A 38 14.97 -16.83 17.20
C GLU A 38 14.20 -15.66 17.84
N ASP A 39 14.03 -15.72 19.15
CA ASP A 39 13.42 -14.65 19.92
C ASP A 39 14.34 -13.41 19.94
N ARG A 40 13.72 -12.25 19.71
CA ARG A 40 14.41 -10.95 19.68
C ARG A 40 13.64 -9.92 20.49
N GLU A 41 14.35 -9.06 21.18
CA GLU A 41 13.75 -7.90 21.87
C GLU A 41 13.33 -6.80 20.89
N ARG A 42 14.03 -6.69 19.74
CA ARG A 42 13.76 -5.70 18.69
C ARG A 42 13.99 -6.28 17.30
N CYS A 43 13.21 -5.83 16.33
CA CYS A 43 13.39 -6.11 14.91
C CYS A 43 13.38 -4.82 14.09
N TYR A 44 13.92 -4.88 12.85
CA TYR A 44 14.20 -3.73 12.00
C TYR A 44 13.63 -3.92 10.60
N ALA A 45 13.47 -2.81 9.87
CA ALA A 45 13.04 -2.79 8.49
C ALA A 45 13.84 -3.78 7.62
N GLY A 46 13.15 -4.43 6.67
CA GLY A 46 13.70 -5.45 5.78
C GLY A 46 13.66 -6.88 6.35
N GLN A 47 13.33 -7.07 7.62
CA GLN A 47 13.25 -8.39 8.24
C GLN A 47 11.85 -9.01 8.06
N ARG A 48 11.84 -10.33 7.81
CA ARG A 48 10.63 -11.14 7.98
C ARG A 48 10.50 -11.51 9.46
N VAL A 49 9.36 -11.14 10.04
CA VAL A 49 9.12 -11.23 11.48
C VAL A 49 7.89 -12.07 11.79
N ALA A 50 7.93 -12.77 12.90
CA ALA A 50 6.75 -13.36 13.54
C ALA A 50 6.47 -12.60 14.84
N ILE A 51 5.26 -12.07 14.98
CA ILE A 51 4.87 -11.21 16.09
C ILE A 51 3.70 -11.88 16.84
N ASN A 52 3.85 -12.02 18.16
CA ASN A 52 2.79 -12.51 19.04
C ASN A 52 2.00 -11.33 19.60
N LEU A 53 0.75 -11.23 19.20
CA LEU A 53 -0.19 -10.17 19.59
C LEU A 53 -1.09 -10.59 20.75
N SER A 54 -1.41 -9.65 21.65
CA SER A 54 -2.15 -9.93 22.88
C SER A 54 -3.67 -10.07 22.70
N ASN A 55 -4.33 -9.11 22.06
CA ASN A 55 -5.77 -8.92 22.15
C ASN A 55 -6.54 -9.12 20.84
N ILE A 56 -5.89 -9.70 19.82
CA ILE A 56 -6.47 -9.95 18.53
C ILE A 56 -6.63 -11.45 18.33
N LYS A 57 -7.80 -11.90 17.88
CA LYS A 57 -8.07 -13.31 17.58
C LYS A 57 -7.73 -13.61 16.13
N LYS A 58 -7.22 -14.81 15.84
CA LYS A 58 -6.88 -15.25 14.48
C LYS A 58 -7.99 -15.03 13.46
N ARG A 59 -9.25 -15.23 13.84
CA ARG A 59 -10.43 -15.04 12.96
C ARG A 59 -10.70 -13.59 12.57
N GLU A 60 -10.09 -12.63 13.25
CA GLU A 60 -10.25 -11.19 12.99
C GLU A 60 -9.21 -10.67 12.00
N ILE A 61 -8.17 -11.46 11.72
CA ILE A 61 -7.06 -11.08 10.86
C ILE A 61 -7.25 -11.74 9.50
N GLY A 62 -7.29 -10.92 8.45
CA GLY A 62 -7.29 -11.34 7.05
C GLY A 62 -5.95 -11.06 6.37
N ARG A 63 -5.83 -11.50 5.11
CA ARG A 63 -4.75 -11.03 4.23
C ARG A 63 -4.92 -9.53 4.00
N GLY A 64 -3.80 -8.82 3.85
CA GLY A 64 -3.82 -7.39 3.63
C GLY A 64 -3.91 -6.54 4.89
N CYS A 65 -4.01 -7.15 6.06
CA CYS A 65 -3.87 -6.41 7.31
C CYS A 65 -2.45 -5.84 7.45
N VAL A 66 -2.36 -4.67 8.08
CA VAL A 66 -1.13 -3.95 8.32
C VAL A 66 -1.03 -3.61 9.80
N LEU A 67 0.17 -3.80 10.38
CA LEU A 67 0.49 -3.30 11.72
C LEU A 67 1.30 -2.01 11.60
N ALA A 68 0.85 -0.97 12.29
CA ALA A 68 1.54 0.31 12.35
C ALA A 68 1.28 0.98 13.71
N PRO A 69 1.97 2.08 14.06
CA PRO A 69 1.67 2.83 15.28
C PRO A 69 0.20 3.25 15.34
N PRO A 70 -0.40 3.32 16.52
CA PRO A 70 -1.77 3.80 16.66
C PRO A 70 -1.97 5.16 16.00
N ASP A 71 -3.11 5.35 15.32
CA ASP A 71 -3.50 6.58 14.63
C ASP A 71 -2.56 7.04 13.51
N SER A 72 -1.59 6.20 13.09
CA SER A 72 -0.61 6.57 12.05
C SER A 72 -1.10 6.37 10.61
N MET A 73 -2.17 5.62 10.42
CA MET A 73 -2.79 5.36 9.12
C MET A 73 -4.30 5.63 9.17
N LYS A 74 -4.90 5.78 8.00
CA LYS A 74 -6.35 5.90 7.85
C LYS A 74 -6.84 4.84 6.90
N ASN A 75 -7.98 4.25 7.22
CA ASN A 75 -8.70 3.39 6.29
C ASN A 75 -9.29 4.24 5.17
N THR A 76 -9.26 3.69 3.97
CA THR A 76 -9.78 4.36 2.78
C THR A 76 -10.29 3.34 1.77
N ASP A 77 -11.34 3.70 1.07
CA ASP A 77 -11.87 3.06 -0.13
C ASP A 77 -11.55 3.87 -1.41
N LEU A 78 -10.79 4.97 -1.27
CA LEU A 78 -10.49 5.89 -2.35
C LEU A 78 -9.00 6.21 -2.40
N LEU A 79 -8.39 6.09 -3.59
CA LEU A 79 -6.96 6.32 -3.81
C LEU A 79 -6.75 7.18 -5.06
N ASP A 80 -5.92 8.21 -4.97
CA ASP A 80 -5.33 8.84 -6.15
C ASP A 80 -4.00 8.19 -6.45
N VAL A 81 -3.81 7.75 -7.69
CA VAL A 81 -2.64 6.99 -8.12
C VAL A 81 -2.08 7.51 -9.45
N LYS A 82 -0.80 7.31 -9.65
CA LYS A 82 -0.22 7.27 -11.00
C LYS A 82 -0.18 5.82 -11.45
N LEU A 83 -0.80 5.53 -12.58
CA LEU A 83 -0.90 4.19 -13.16
C LEU A 83 -0.14 4.16 -14.48
N ASP A 84 0.73 3.15 -14.62
CA ASP A 84 1.49 2.87 -15.84
C ASP A 84 0.94 1.58 -16.43
N VAL A 85 0.47 1.63 -17.68
CA VAL A 85 -0.01 0.47 -18.43
C VAL A 85 1.17 -0.22 -19.12
N LEU A 86 1.26 -1.53 -19.02
CA LEU A 86 2.35 -2.31 -19.64
C LEU A 86 2.30 -2.17 -21.17
N GLU A 87 3.46 -2.07 -21.82
CA GLU A 87 3.58 -2.09 -23.29
C GLU A 87 3.01 -3.38 -23.88
N SER A 88 3.12 -4.49 -23.14
CA SER A 88 2.60 -5.80 -23.54
C SER A 88 1.09 -5.97 -23.36
N SER A 89 0.40 -4.98 -22.80
CA SER A 89 -1.06 -5.04 -22.65
C SER A 89 -1.72 -5.04 -24.04
N MET A 90 -2.65 -5.97 -24.25
CA MET A 90 -3.44 -6.05 -25.49
C MET A 90 -4.67 -5.12 -25.44
N ARG A 91 -4.93 -4.49 -24.31
CA ARG A 91 -6.16 -3.75 -24.03
C ARG A 91 -5.87 -2.36 -23.50
N VAL A 92 -6.75 -1.44 -23.83
CA VAL A 92 -6.75 -0.06 -23.36
C VAL A 92 -7.55 0.01 -22.06
N LEU A 93 -7.08 0.80 -21.12
CA LEU A 93 -7.81 1.11 -19.90
C LEU A 93 -8.76 2.29 -20.16
N THR A 94 -10.05 2.06 -20.00
CA THR A 94 -11.09 3.07 -20.16
C THR A 94 -11.70 3.48 -18.81
N ASN A 95 -12.42 4.60 -18.81
CA ASN A 95 -13.07 5.10 -17.60
C ASN A 95 -14.11 4.10 -17.05
N HIS A 96 -14.20 4.00 -15.71
CA HIS A 96 -15.04 3.07 -14.96
C HIS A 96 -14.74 1.57 -15.15
N THR A 97 -13.61 1.22 -15.76
CA THR A 97 -13.19 -0.18 -15.87
C THR A 97 -13.05 -0.79 -14.48
N ARG A 98 -13.62 -1.98 -14.29
CA ARG A 98 -13.50 -2.77 -13.07
C ARG A 98 -12.22 -3.58 -13.09
N LEU A 99 -11.45 -3.51 -12.03
CA LEU A 99 -10.11 -4.09 -11.91
C LEU A 99 -9.98 -4.86 -10.60
N HIS A 100 -9.05 -5.81 -10.57
CA HIS A 100 -8.43 -6.30 -9.36
C HIS A 100 -7.24 -5.40 -9.02
N PHE A 101 -7.20 -4.89 -7.82
CA PHE A 101 -6.12 -4.09 -7.23
C PHE A 101 -5.34 -4.96 -6.26
N PHE A 102 -4.03 -5.05 -6.46
CA PHE A 102 -3.12 -5.83 -5.62
C PHE A 102 -2.09 -4.92 -4.98
N THR A 103 -1.95 -4.98 -3.68
CA THR A 103 -0.89 -4.28 -2.94
C THR A 103 -0.52 -5.08 -1.68
N GLY A 104 0.79 -5.23 -1.41
CA GLY A 104 1.24 -6.11 -0.34
C GLY A 104 0.67 -7.52 -0.51
N THR A 105 -0.16 -7.96 0.43
CA THR A 105 -0.88 -9.25 0.39
C THR A 105 -2.38 -9.10 0.12
N SER A 106 -2.86 -7.86 -0.11
CA SER A 106 -4.27 -7.57 -0.41
C SER A 106 -4.62 -7.80 -1.87
N GLU A 107 -5.82 -8.28 -2.09
CA GLU A 107 -6.50 -8.30 -3.38
C GLU A 107 -7.91 -7.72 -3.18
N ILE A 108 -8.20 -6.60 -3.83
CA ILE A 108 -9.45 -5.86 -3.67
C ILE A 108 -9.99 -5.49 -5.05
N LEU A 109 -11.28 -5.60 -5.26
CA LEU A 109 -11.92 -5.10 -6.47
C LEU A 109 -12.04 -3.58 -6.42
N CYS A 110 -11.82 -2.94 -7.56
CA CYS A 110 -11.94 -1.49 -7.68
C CYS A 110 -12.50 -1.06 -9.03
N ARG A 111 -12.86 0.22 -9.13
CA ARG A 111 -13.18 0.91 -10.38
C ARG A 111 -12.20 2.04 -10.62
N ALA A 112 -11.68 2.10 -11.84
CA ALA A 112 -10.76 3.15 -12.28
C ALA A 112 -11.54 4.36 -12.82
N VAL A 113 -11.31 5.54 -12.25
CA VAL A 113 -11.79 6.82 -12.77
C VAL A 113 -10.60 7.57 -13.32
N LEU A 114 -10.52 7.69 -14.65
CA LEU A 114 -9.42 8.39 -15.32
C LEU A 114 -9.57 9.89 -15.14
N LEU A 115 -8.52 10.58 -14.66
CA LEU A 115 -8.61 12.00 -14.29
C LEU A 115 -8.11 12.95 -15.39
N ASP A 116 -7.12 12.53 -16.17
CA ASP A 116 -6.37 13.36 -17.13
C ASP A 116 -6.55 12.93 -18.59
N LYS A 117 -7.06 11.73 -18.83
CA LYS A 117 -7.21 11.16 -20.17
C LYS A 117 -8.58 10.50 -20.36
N GLU A 118 -9.00 10.30 -21.62
CA GLU A 118 -10.18 9.49 -21.92
C GLU A 118 -9.88 8.00 -21.80
N GLU A 119 -8.67 7.60 -22.17
CA GLU A 119 -8.17 6.24 -22.10
C GLU A 119 -6.67 6.23 -21.86
N ILE A 120 -6.12 5.12 -21.35
CA ILE A 120 -4.69 4.88 -21.19
C ILE A 120 -4.35 3.63 -21.97
N GLY A 121 -3.56 3.81 -23.04
CA GLY A 121 -3.11 2.73 -23.93
C GLY A 121 -1.87 2.00 -23.40
N PRO A 122 -1.47 0.92 -24.09
CA PRO A 122 -0.24 0.18 -23.80
C PRO A 122 0.99 1.10 -23.82
N GLY A 123 1.85 1.00 -22.80
CA GLY A 123 3.04 1.85 -22.63
C GLY A 123 2.78 3.27 -22.13
N GLU A 124 1.52 3.65 -21.92
CA GLU A 124 1.15 4.97 -21.43
C GLU A 124 0.96 5.00 -19.91
N SER A 125 1.07 6.21 -19.36
CA SER A 125 0.77 6.51 -17.97
C SER A 125 -0.39 7.51 -17.85
N GLY A 126 -1.12 7.45 -16.74
CA GLY A 126 -2.16 8.43 -16.43
C GLY A 126 -2.41 8.56 -14.94
N TYR A 127 -3.15 9.60 -14.58
CA TYR A 127 -3.65 9.81 -13.21
C TYR A 127 -5.03 9.22 -13.07
N VAL A 128 -5.19 8.38 -12.07
CA VAL A 128 -6.41 7.59 -11.87
C VAL A 128 -6.85 7.71 -10.41
N GLN A 129 -8.14 7.91 -10.19
CA GLN A 129 -8.75 7.70 -8.90
C GLN A 129 -9.33 6.30 -8.86
N LEU A 130 -8.78 5.44 -7.99
CA LEU A 130 -9.29 4.10 -7.76
C LEU A 130 -10.34 4.13 -6.64
N ARG A 131 -11.53 3.60 -6.93
CA ARG A 131 -12.62 3.40 -5.97
C ARG A 131 -12.65 1.93 -5.61
N LEU A 132 -12.22 1.61 -4.40
CA LEU A 132 -12.11 0.26 -3.90
C LEU A 132 -13.47 -0.23 -3.39
N GLU A 133 -13.73 -1.53 -3.49
CA GLU A 133 -14.96 -2.15 -2.96
C GLU A 133 -14.83 -2.50 -1.46
N GLU A 134 -13.60 -2.45 -0.90
CA GLU A 134 -13.29 -2.69 0.52
C GLU A 134 -12.29 -1.64 1.02
N GLU A 135 -12.35 -1.33 2.32
CA GLU A 135 -11.39 -0.43 2.94
C GLU A 135 -10.02 -1.07 3.11
N ILE A 136 -8.99 -0.27 2.91
CA ILE A 136 -7.60 -0.62 3.11
C ILE A 136 -6.85 0.54 3.78
N ALA A 137 -5.75 0.25 4.45
CA ALA A 137 -4.82 1.27 4.92
C ALA A 137 -3.55 1.25 4.08
N LEU A 138 -3.25 2.35 3.43
CA LEU A 138 -2.08 2.54 2.56
C LEU A 138 -1.39 3.85 2.88
N ARG A 139 -0.13 3.93 2.47
CA ARG A 139 0.69 5.14 2.54
C ARG A 139 0.94 5.69 1.14
N ARG A 140 1.23 6.97 1.08
CA ARG A 140 1.79 7.59 -0.12
C ARG A 140 3.12 6.90 -0.48
N GLY A 141 3.27 6.56 -1.76
CA GLY A 141 4.44 5.85 -2.26
C GLY A 141 4.30 4.33 -2.29
N ASP A 142 3.25 3.76 -1.68
CA ASP A 142 2.98 2.34 -1.78
C ASP A 142 2.73 1.94 -3.23
N LYS A 143 3.30 0.80 -3.61
CA LYS A 143 3.20 0.25 -4.96
C LYS A 143 2.03 -0.71 -5.07
N PHE A 144 1.45 -0.76 -6.25
CA PHE A 144 0.35 -1.66 -6.56
C PHE A 144 0.45 -2.22 -7.98
N VAL A 145 -0.29 -3.29 -8.21
CA VAL A 145 -0.51 -3.90 -9.52
C VAL A 145 -2.00 -3.95 -9.78
N VAL A 146 -2.41 -3.78 -11.03
CA VAL A 146 -3.81 -3.94 -11.45
C VAL A 146 -3.97 -4.96 -12.55
N ARG A 147 -5.08 -5.72 -12.47
CA ARG A 147 -5.47 -6.71 -13.46
C ARG A 147 -6.91 -6.47 -13.89
N PHE A 148 -7.23 -6.78 -15.14
CA PHE A 148 -8.62 -6.77 -15.60
C PHE A 148 -9.46 -7.77 -14.81
N TYR A 149 -10.74 -7.41 -14.60
CA TYR A 149 -11.66 -8.27 -13.88
C TYR A 149 -11.92 -9.58 -14.67
N SER A 150 -12.13 -9.48 -15.97
CA SER A 150 -12.36 -10.65 -16.82
C SER A 150 -12.00 -10.34 -18.30
N PRO A 151 -11.20 -11.17 -18.96
CA PRO A 151 -10.31 -12.18 -18.36
C PRO A 151 -9.28 -11.53 -17.41
N MET A 152 -8.79 -12.29 -16.43
CA MET A 152 -7.83 -11.79 -15.45
C MET A 152 -6.43 -11.69 -16.10
N GLU A 153 -6.11 -10.49 -16.58
CA GLU A 153 -4.85 -10.16 -17.26
C GLU A 153 -4.20 -8.97 -16.55
N THR A 154 -2.90 -9.06 -16.27
CA THR A 154 -2.15 -7.93 -15.68
C THR A 154 -2.00 -6.84 -16.73
N ILE A 155 -2.51 -5.65 -16.42
CA ILE A 155 -2.47 -4.51 -17.34
C ILE A 155 -1.43 -3.48 -16.96
N GLY A 156 -1.04 -3.43 -15.70
CA GLY A 156 -0.12 -2.39 -15.23
C GLY A 156 0.03 -2.37 -13.74
N GLY A 157 0.57 -1.28 -13.27
CA GLY A 157 0.75 -0.99 -11.86
C GLY A 157 1.13 0.46 -11.68
N GLY A 158 1.49 0.83 -10.46
CA GLY A 158 1.83 2.20 -10.20
C GLY A 158 2.13 2.49 -8.75
N VAL A 159 1.92 3.73 -8.37
CA VAL A 159 2.22 4.25 -7.04
C VAL A 159 1.05 5.07 -6.51
N VAL A 160 0.77 4.91 -5.22
CA VAL A 160 -0.24 5.70 -4.50
C VAL A 160 0.30 7.11 -4.29
N LEU A 161 -0.41 8.11 -4.78
CA LEU A 161 -0.07 9.53 -4.63
C LEU A 161 -0.75 10.14 -3.42
N GLU A 162 -2.02 9.80 -3.22
CA GLU A 162 -2.81 10.24 -2.06
C GLU A 162 -3.72 9.12 -1.61
N PRO A 163 -3.51 8.56 -0.40
CA PRO A 163 -4.52 7.75 0.26
C PRO A 163 -5.60 8.67 0.85
N ASN A 164 -6.86 8.27 0.74
CA ASN A 164 -8.02 9.01 1.24
C ASN A 164 -8.21 10.43 0.65
N PRO A 165 -8.16 10.59 -0.71
CA PRO A 165 -8.40 11.86 -1.36
C PRO A 165 -9.88 12.25 -1.32
N CYS A 166 -10.18 13.50 -1.71
CA CYS A 166 -11.54 13.89 -2.07
C CYS A 166 -11.92 13.29 -3.43
N ILE A 167 -13.22 13.15 -3.70
CA ILE A 167 -13.70 12.77 -5.04
C ILE A 167 -13.36 13.88 -6.03
N HIS A 168 -12.65 13.53 -7.10
CA HIS A 168 -12.28 14.45 -8.15
C HIS A 168 -13.24 14.37 -9.35
N LYS A 169 -13.43 15.52 -10.00
CA LYS A 169 -14.01 15.55 -11.35
C LYS A 169 -12.88 15.40 -12.36
N ARG A 170 -13.18 14.74 -13.48
CA ARG A 170 -12.22 14.53 -14.58
C ARG A 170 -11.82 15.86 -15.22
N PHE A 171 -10.60 15.93 -15.75
CA PHE A 171 -10.04 17.07 -16.53
C PHE A 171 -10.05 18.42 -15.80
N GLN A 172 -9.90 18.43 -14.47
CA GLN A 172 -9.81 19.67 -13.69
C GLN A 172 -8.39 19.92 -13.12
N GLU A 173 -8.20 21.08 -12.48
CA GLU A 173 -6.92 21.50 -11.85
C GLU A 173 -6.31 20.48 -10.87
N ASN A 174 -7.07 19.50 -10.46
CA ASN A 174 -6.60 18.40 -9.61
C ASN A 174 -5.41 17.63 -10.21
N VAL A 175 -5.32 17.53 -11.55
CA VAL A 175 -4.24 16.86 -12.26
C VAL A 175 -2.91 17.56 -12.00
N ILE A 176 -2.88 18.88 -12.05
CA ILE A 176 -1.67 19.68 -11.76
C ILE A 176 -1.14 19.40 -10.36
N ARG A 177 -2.05 19.29 -9.39
CA ARG A 177 -1.69 18.97 -8.01
C ARG A 177 -1.13 17.55 -7.87
N LEU A 178 -1.63 16.58 -8.62
CA LEU A 178 -1.12 15.20 -8.66
C LEU A 178 0.24 15.13 -9.35
N GLU A 179 0.44 15.88 -10.43
CA GLU A 179 1.73 16.01 -11.12
C GLU A 179 2.82 16.55 -10.17
N GLN A 180 2.53 17.61 -9.44
CA GLN A 180 3.45 18.19 -8.45
C GLN A 180 3.82 17.20 -7.34
N ARG A 181 2.92 16.29 -6.97
CA ARG A 181 3.19 15.22 -6.00
C ARG A 181 3.99 14.07 -6.59
N THR A 182 3.93 13.86 -7.91
CA THR A 182 4.65 12.78 -8.59
C THR A 182 6.15 13.09 -8.74
N ILE A 183 6.51 14.35 -9.01
CA ILE A 183 7.90 14.78 -9.24
C ILE A 183 8.85 14.39 -8.10
N PRO A 184 8.55 14.66 -6.81
CA PRO A 184 9.39 14.22 -5.70
C PRO A 184 9.53 12.69 -5.58
N LEU A 185 8.49 11.94 -5.96
CA LEU A 185 8.51 10.47 -5.95
C LEU A 185 9.41 9.91 -7.07
N ALA A 186 9.38 10.49 -8.26
CA ALA A 186 10.21 10.06 -9.39
C ALA A 186 11.70 10.32 -9.14
N LEU A 187 12.04 11.42 -8.49
CA LEU A 187 13.43 11.72 -8.04
C LEU A 187 13.86 10.78 -6.91
N SER A 188 12.93 10.36 -6.05
CA SER A 188 13.24 9.43 -4.95
C SER A 188 13.51 8.01 -5.44
N VAL A 189 12.81 7.52 -6.46
CA VAL A 189 12.95 6.12 -6.92
C VAL A 189 14.35 5.83 -7.50
N ARG A 190 15.03 6.81 -8.12
CA ARG A 190 16.41 6.61 -8.61
C ARG A 190 17.49 6.82 -7.56
N SER A 191 17.27 7.68 -6.57
CA SER A 191 18.24 7.96 -5.51
C SER A 191 18.01 7.14 -4.24
N VAL A 192 16.80 6.64 -4.04
CA VAL A 192 16.35 5.95 -2.83
C VAL A 192 16.81 4.49 -2.81
N LEU A 193 16.95 3.82 -3.97
CA LEU A 193 17.46 2.44 -3.99
C LEU A 193 18.90 2.30 -3.45
N LEU A 194 19.69 3.38 -3.41
CA LEU A 194 21.05 3.38 -2.88
C LEU A 194 21.21 4.05 -1.50
N ARG A 195 20.28 4.96 -1.13
CA ARG A 195 20.30 5.64 0.19
C ARG A 195 19.39 5.00 1.23
N GLU A 196 18.30 4.36 0.83
CA GLU A 196 17.32 3.76 1.74
C GLU A 196 17.85 2.56 2.54
N TYR A 197 18.83 1.82 2.04
CA TYR A 197 19.43 0.74 2.81
C TYR A 197 20.31 1.24 3.98
N ALA A 198 20.80 2.47 3.94
CA ALA A 198 21.69 3.03 4.96
C ALA A 198 20.98 3.91 6.02
N HIS A 199 19.82 4.51 5.73
CA HIS A 199 19.14 5.46 6.62
C HIS A 199 17.80 5.00 7.20
N ARG A 200 17.31 3.81 6.84
CA ARG A 200 16.02 3.28 7.32
C ARG A 200 16.01 2.78 8.76
N ALA A 201 17.11 2.82 9.47
CA ALA A 201 17.20 2.25 10.81
C ALA A 201 16.77 3.20 11.93
N GLU A 202 16.73 4.52 11.71
CA GLU A 202 16.49 5.48 12.78
C GLU A 202 15.46 6.55 12.33
N GLY A 203 14.28 6.53 12.92
CA GLY A 203 13.32 7.65 12.89
C GLY A 203 12.06 7.50 12.06
N GLU A 204 11.83 6.41 11.33
CA GLU A 204 10.57 6.15 10.65
C GLU A 204 9.62 5.30 11.48
N ASP A 205 8.31 5.58 11.36
CA ASP A 205 7.28 4.77 12.00
C ASP A 205 7.30 3.32 11.50
N PRO A 206 7.22 2.32 12.40
CA PRO A 206 7.20 0.92 12.01
C PRO A 206 5.95 0.57 11.18
N HIS A 207 6.13 -0.21 10.14
CA HIS A 207 5.07 -0.65 9.25
C HIS A 207 5.29 -2.11 8.84
N VAL A 208 4.38 -2.99 9.24
CA VAL A 208 4.43 -4.42 8.93
C VAL A 208 3.25 -4.79 8.04
N VAL A 209 3.54 -5.37 6.89
CA VAL A 209 2.53 -5.96 5.99
C VAL A 209 2.46 -7.47 6.24
N LEU A 210 1.26 -7.96 6.45
CA LEU A 210 0.95 -9.36 6.80
C LEU A 210 0.61 -10.20 5.58
#